data_04bc5dfdb0d9e1eae1506267c386120d
#
_entry.id   04bc5dfdb0d9e1eae1506267c386120d
#
_cell.length_a   1.000
_cell.length_b   1.000
_cell.length_c   1.000
_cell.angle_alpha   90.00
_cell.angle_beta   90.00
_cell.angle_gamma   90.00
#
_symmetry.space_group_name_H-M   'P 1'
#
loop_
_entity.id
_entity.type
_entity.pdbx_description
1 polymer ?
#
loop_
_entity_poly.entity_id
_entity_poly.type
_entity_poly.pdbx_seq_one_letter_code
_entity_poly.pdbx_strand_id
1 'polypeptide(L)'
;MQLLLNEVLQKVSNAKTKAEKIKLLQEYNTPALRQILIANFDDSIISMLPAGDVPYNKNEAPEETEHTKLIHEYRKLYLFFKGGANISQTRRETLFIQLLEGLHKGEAEVLCLVKDKKLGKRWKITKQCVEEAFPQIKWGGRSWI
;
A
#
# COMPACT_ATOMS: atom_id res chain seq x y z
N MET A 1 -16.08 -10.63 9.01
CA MET A 1 -15.70 -9.22 8.85
C MET A 1 -14.36 -9.12 8.18
N GLN A 2 -14.26 -8.31 7.15
CA GLN A 2 -13.01 -8.17 6.39
C GLN A 2 -12.10 -7.15 7.07
N LEU A 3 -10.83 -7.52 7.25
CA LEU A 3 -9.84 -6.63 7.85
C LEU A 3 -9.41 -5.55 6.85
N LEU A 4 -9.11 -4.36 7.36
CA LEU A 4 -8.43 -3.33 6.59
C LEU A 4 -6.98 -3.75 6.33
N LEU A 5 -6.36 -3.23 5.27
CA LEU A 5 -4.99 -3.63 4.92
C LEU A 5 -3.98 -3.32 6.03
N ASN A 6 -4.13 -2.19 6.73
CA ASN A 6 -3.25 -1.89 7.86
C ASN A 6 -3.40 -2.92 8.97
N GLU A 7 -4.60 -3.46 9.18
CA GLU A 7 -4.82 -4.51 10.17
C GLU A 7 -4.17 -5.83 9.75
N VAL A 8 -4.25 -6.16 8.46
CA VAL A 8 -3.57 -7.34 7.91
C VAL A 8 -2.06 -7.22 8.10
N LEU A 9 -1.50 -6.06 7.74
CA LEU A 9 -0.06 -5.81 7.89
C LEU A 9 0.37 -5.91 9.36
N GLN A 10 -0.46 -5.41 10.28
CA GLN A 10 -0.17 -5.52 11.71
C GLN A 10 -0.17 -6.97 12.18
N LYS A 11 -1.11 -7.78 11.72
CA LYS A 11 -1.11 -9.21 12.06
C LYS A 11 0.15 -9.91 11.57
N VAL A 12 0.56 -9.63 10.34
CA VAL A 12 1.78 -10.22 9.77
C VAL A 12 3.00 -9.75 10.56
N SER A 13 3.07 -8.46 10.89
CA SER A 13 4.17 -7.91 11.67
C SER A 13 4.28 -8.56 13.05
N ASN A 14 3.16 -8.87 13.67
CA ASN A 14 3.12 -9.48 15.01
C ASN A 14 3.44 -10.96 15.01
N ALA A 15 3.44 -11.63 13.87
CA ALA A 15 3.78 -13.05 13.78
C ALA A 15 5.24 -13.25 14.18
N LYS A 16 5.51 -14.33 14.91
CA LYS A 16 6.83 -14.56 15.51
C LYS A 16 7.84 -15.19 14.56
N THR A 17 7.38 -15.92 13.56
CA THR A 17 8.26 -16.62 12.62
C THR A 17 7.95 -16.19 11.19
N LYS A 18 8.96 -16.37 10.32
CA LYS A 18 8.80 -16.11 8.89
C LYS A 18 7.71 -16.99 8.28
N ALA A 19 7.65 -18.25 8.69
CA ALA A 19 6.63 -19.18 8.19
C ALA A 19 5.22 -18.71 8.51
N GLU A 20 5.00 -18.19 9.71
CA GLU A 20 3.70 -17.65 10.11
C GLU A 20 3.35 -16.40 9.30
N LYS A 21 4.33 -15.54 9.04
CA LYS A 21 4.13 -14.32 8.23
C LYS A 21 3.71 -14.70 6.82
N ILE A 22 4.37 -15.66 6.21
CA ILE A 22 4.05 -16.14 4.87
C ILE A 22 2.63 -16.70 4.83
N LYS A 23 2.28 -17.51 5.82
CA LYS A 23 0.94 -18.10 5.92
C LYS A 23 -0.14 -17.03 6.00
N LEU A 24 0.08 -15.99 6.83
CA LEU A 24 -0.88 -14.89 6.96
C LEU A 24 -1.01 -14.08 5.68
N LEU A 25 0.10 -13.80 5.00
CA LEU A 25 0.05 -13.10 3.72
C LEU A 25 -0.77 -13.89 2.70
N GLN A 26 -0.60 -15.20 2.65
CA GLN A 26 -1.35 -16.07 1.74
C GLN A 26 -2.83 -16.15 2.12
N GLU A 27 -3.13 -16.16 3.41
CA GLU A 27 -4.50 -16.21 3.91
C GLU A 27 -5.28 -14.95 3.54
N TYR A 28 -4.64 -13.80 3.65
CA TYR A 28 -5.27 -12.50 3.35
C TYR A 28 -4.94 -11.99 1.94
N ASN A 29 -4.56 -12.88 1.04
CA ASN A 29 -4.18 -12.54 -0.31
C ASN A 29 -5.32 -11.86 -1.07
N THR A 30 -5.12 -10.60 -1.42
CA THR A 30 -6.03 -9.82 -2.28
C THR A 30 -5.21 -9.05 -3.30
N PRO A 31 -5.82 -8.64 -4.44
CA PRO A 31 -5.09 -7.80 -5.39
C PRO A 31 -4.57 -6.50 -4.76
N ALA A 32 -5.34 -5.89 -3.84
CA ALA A 32 -4.92 -4.67 -3.16
C ALA A 32 -3.66 -4.90 -2.32
N LEU A 33 -3.62 -5.98 -1.54
CA LEU A 33 -2.45 -6.31 -0.72
C LEU A 33 -1.21 -6.53 -1.59
N ARG A 34 -1.35 -7.33 -2.65
CA ARG A 34 -0.21 -7.61 -3.54
C ARG A 34 0.32 -6.34 -4.19
N GLN A 35 -0.56 -5.45 -4.67
CA GLN A 35 -0.13 -4.22 -5.32
C GLN A 35 0.61 -3.28 -4.37
N ILE A 36 0.15 -3.17 -3.13
CA ILE A 36 0.83 -2.37 -2.11
C ILE A 36 2.21 -2.91 -1.84
N LEU A 37 2.35 -4.23 -1.69
CA LEU A 37 3.64 -4.85 -1.42
C LEU A 37 4.59 -4.70 -2.61
N ILE A 38 4.10 -4.87 -3.82
CA ILE A 38 4.90 -4.66 -5.03
C ILE A 38 5.37 -3.19 -5.10
N ALA A 39 4.46 -2.25 -4.90
CA ALA A 39 4.80 -0.83 -4.96
C ALA A 39 5.87 -0.45 -3.93
N ASN A 40 5.84 -1.08 -2.74
CA ASN A 40 6.83 -0.79 -1.71
C ASN A 40 8.18 -1.46 -1.97
N PHE A 41 8.18 -2.72 -2.39
CA PHE A 41 9.41 -3.53 -2.44
C PHE A 41 10.04 -3.65 -3.82
N ASP A 42 9.35 -3.31 -4.88
CA ASP A 42 9.90 -3.38 -6.24
C ASP A 42 10.57 -2.04 -6.60
N ASP A 43 11.88 -2.03 -6.71
CA ASP A 43 12.66 -0.83 -6.98
C ASP A 43 12.38 -0.23 -8.37
N SER A 44 11.82 -0.99 -9.29
CA SER A 44 11.46 -0.47 -10.62
C SER A 44 10.16 0.35 -10.60
N ILE A 45 9.36 0.22 -9.56
CA ILE A 45 8.15 1.04 -9.36
C ILE A 45 8.59 2.36 -8.72
N ILE A 46 8.37 3.46 -9.43
CA ILE A 46 8.84 4.79 -9.02
C ILE A 46 7.64 5.69 -8.71
N SER A 47 7.61 6.22 -7.50
CA SER A 47 6.58 7.18 -7.10
C SER A 47 6.80 8.53 -7.80
N MET A 48 5.71 9.10 -8.30
CA MET A 48 5.73 10.45 -8.89
C MET A 48 5.30 11.52 -7.90
N LEU A 49 5.18 11.16 -6.63
CA LEU A 49 4.80 12.09 -5.55
C LEU A 49 6.04 12.55 -4.80
N PRO A 50 6.00 13.78 -4.22
CA PRO A 50 7.13 14.25 -3.40
C PRO A 50 7.37 13.33 -2.21
N ALA A 51 8.63 13.14 -1.84
CA ALA A 51 9.00 12.39 -0.66
C ALA A 51 8.60 13.15 0.61
N GLY A 52 8.40 12.41 1.71
CA GLY A 52 8.10 12.99 3.00
C GLY A 52 6.61 13.09 3.30
N ASP A 53 6.29 13.81 4.37
CA ASP A 53 4.93 13.90 4.87
C ASP A 53 3.99 14.56 3.90
N VAL A 54 2.75 14.07 3.86
CA VAL A 54 1.70 14.58 2.99
C VAL A 54 0.71 15.41 3.84
N PRO A 55 0.40 16.66 3.45
CA PRO A 55 -0.56 17.46 4.18
C PRO A 55 -1.99 17.06 3.85
N TYR A 56 -2.61 16.27 4.70
CA TYR A 56 -4.00 15.85 4.53
C TYR A 56 -4.71 15.79 5.88
N ASN A 57 -6.03 15.88 5.85
CA ASN A 57 -6.85 15.78 7.05
C ASN A 57 -7.11 14.31 7.36
N LYS A 58 -6.56 13.83 8.48
CA LYS A 58 -6.73 12.45 8.87
C LYS A 58 -8.18 12.14 9.20
N ASN A 59 -8.67 11.02 8.70
CA ASN A 59 -10.00 10.53 9.04
C ASN A 59 -9.94 9.90 10.42
N GLU A 60 -10.45 10.59 11.43
CA GLU A 60 -10.45 10.13 12.82
C GLU A 60 -11.79 9.52 13.23
N ALA A 61 -12.74 9.43 12.32
CA ALA A 61 -14.03 8.84 12.59
C ALA A 61 -13.90 7.33 12.84
N PRO A 62 -14.87 6.70 13.52
CA PRO A 62 -14.89 5.24 13.63
C PRO A 62 -14.83 4.54 12.28
N GLU A 63 -14.35 3.30 12.28
CA GLU A 63 -14.11 2.55 11.03
C GLU A 63 -15.34 2.48 10.12
N GLU A 64 -16.53 2.43 10.68
CA GLU A 64 -17.76 2.35 9.92
C GLU A 64 -18.08 3.62 9.15
N THR A 65 -17.37 4.70 9.41
CA THR A 65 -17.68 6.02 8.84
C THR A 65 -16.67 6.47 7.77
N GLU A 66 -15.61 5.69 7.50
CA GLU A 66 -14.73 6.03 6.39
C GLU A 66 -15.47 5.89 5.06
N HIS A 67 -15.10 6.74 4.09
CA HIS A 67 -15.78 6.81 2.81
C HIS A 67 -15.42 5.66 1.88
N THR A 68 -14.21 5.09 2.01
CA THR A 68 -13.73 4.05 1.12
C THR A 68 -12.65 3.20 1.79
N LYS A 69 -12.25 2.12 1.11
CA LYS A 69 -11.24 1.18 1.60
C LYS A 69 -10.26 0.86 0.47
N LEU A 70 -8.99 0.62 0.83
CA LEU A 70 -7.96 0.27 -0.16
C LEU A 70 -8.31 -0.97 -0.97
N ILE A 71 -9.02 -1.92 -0.39
CA ILE A 71 -9.45 -3.12 -1.11
C ILE A 71 -10.29 -2.79 -2.34
N HIS A 72 -10.93 -1.61 -2.36
CA HIS A 72 -11.70 -1.12 -3.50
C HIS A 72 -10.94 -0.08 -4.31
N GLU A 73 -10.10 0.72 -3.65
CA GLU A 73 -9.45 1.87 -4.26
C GLU A 73 -8.07 1.58 -4.86
N TYR A 74 -7.53 0.37 -4.67
CA TYR A 74 -6.20 0.02 -5.15
C TYR A 74 -6.02 0.24 -6.66
N ARG A 75 -7.11 0.20 -7.42
CA ARG A 75 -7.10 0.40 -8.87
C ARG A 75 -6.70 1.82 -9.27
N LYS A 76 -6.77 2.77 -8.35
CA LYS A 76 -6.37 4.16 -8.57
C LYS A 76 -4.87 4.39 -8.36
N LEU A 77 -4.14 3.40 -7.85
CA LEU A 77 -2.72 3.56 -7.53
C LEU A 77 -1.87 3.89 -8.76
N TYR A 78 -2.28 3.44 -9.96
CA TYR A 78 -1.55 3.76 -11.19
C TYR A 78 -1.38 5.26 -11.42
N LEU A 79 -2.24 6.09 -10.83
CA LEU A 79 -2.18 7.55 -10.98
C LEU A 79 -0.91 8.14 -10.36
N PHE A 80 -0.31 7.44 -9.41
CA PHE A 80 0.76 7.97 -8.56
C PHE A 80 2.15 7.45 -8.90
N PHE A 81 2.26 6.52 -9.84
CA PHE A 81 3.53 5.89 -10.18
C PHE A 81 3.89 6.11 -11.64
N LYS A 82 5.21 6.15 -11.90
CA LYS A 82 5.74 6.40 -13.24
C LYS A 82 5.23 5.34 -14.22
N GLY A 83 4.75 5.80 -15.37
CA GLY A 83 4.25 4.93 -16.42
C GLY A 83 2.75 4.63 -16.31
N GLY A 84 2.09 5.04 -15.23
CA GLY A 84 0.68 4.72 -15.01
C GLY A 84 -0.29 5.68 -15.68
N ALA A 85 -0.10 6.98 -15.49
CA ALA A 85 -1.02 7.98 -16.04
C ALA A 85 -0.27 9.24 -16.42
N ASN A 86 -0.74 9.89 -17.49
CA ASN A 86 -0.18 11.15 -17.97
C ASN A 86 -1.09 12.30 -17.51
N ILE A 87 -0.87 12.76 -16.28
CA ILE A 87 -1.60 13.86 -15.66
C ILE A 87 -0.62 14.88 -15.09
N SER A 88 -1.10 16.12 -14.87
CA SER A 88 -0.24 17.15 -14.27
C SER A 88 0.16 16.76 -12.84
N GLN A 89 1.30 17.29 -12.39
CA GLN A 89 1.78 17.01 -11.04
C GLN A 89 0.79 17.54 -9.99
N THR A 90 0.26 18.74 -10.19
CA THR A 90 -0.72 19.31 -9.26
C THR A 90 -1.96 18.42 -9.13
N ARG A 91 -2.48 17.91 -10.24
CA ARG A 91 -3.63 17.02 -10.20
C ARG A 91 -3.30 15.70 -9.51
N ARG A 92 -2.12 15.14 -9.77
CA ARG A 92 -1.68 13.90 -9.14
C ARG A 92 -1.64 14.04 -7.63
N GLU A 93 -1.05 15.14 -7.13
CA GLU A 93 -0.96 15.39 -5.69
C GLU A 93 -2.34 15.61 -5.09
N THR A 94 -3.21 16.35 -5.77
CA THR A 94 -4.59 16.57 -5.32
C THR A 94 -5.36 15.25 -5.20
N LEU A 95 -5.25 14.40 -6.20
CA LEU A 95 -5.93 13.10 -6.19
C LEU A 95 -5.42 12.21 -5.07
N PHE A 96 -4.11 12.25 -4.78
CA PHE A 96 -3.53 11.48 -3.69
C PHE A 96 -4.08 11.93 -2.35
N ILE A 97 -4.10 13.24 -2.11
CA ILE A 97 -4.66 13.81 -0.87
C ILE A 97 -6.13 13.43 -0.70
N GLN A 98 -6.91 13.53 -1.76
CA GLN A 98 -8.33 13.16 -1.72
C GLN A 98 -8.51 11.69 -1.37
N LEU A 99 -7.68 10.82 -1.94
CA LEU A 99 -7.72 9.40 -1.61
C LEU A 99 -7.42 9.15 -0.14
N LEU A 100 -6.35 9.78 0.38
CA LEU A 100 -5.98 9.64 1.79
C LEU A 100 -7.10 10.08 2.73
N GLU A 101 -7.76 11.19 2.40
CA GLU A 101 -8.81 11.75 3.25
C GLU A 101 -10.07 10.88 3.27
N GLY A 102 -10.29 10.07 2.24
CA GLY A 102 -11.42 9.16 2.19
C GLY A 102 -11.17 7.81 2.88
N LEU A 103 -9.92 7.49 3.17
CA LEU A 103 -9.54 6.20 3.79
C LEU A 103 -9.50 6.29 5.31
N HIS A 104 -9.65 5.14 5.97
CA HIS A 104 -9.34 5.01 7.38
C HIS A 104 -7.88 5.46 7.60
N LYS A 105 -7.61 6.14 8.71
CA LYS A 105 -6.27 6.69 8.98
C LYS A 105 -5.15 5.68 8.88
N GLY A 106 -5.41 4.43 9.27
CA GLY A 106 -4.42 3.35 9.17
C GLY A 106 -4.10 2.99 7.73
N GLU A 107 -5.10 2.94 6.86
CA GLU A 107 -4.86 2.67 5.44
C GLU A 107 -4.20 3.85 4.74
N ALA A 108 -4.55 5.07 5.14
CA ALA A 108 -3.86 6.26 4.63
C ALA A 108 -2.37 6.24 5.00
N GLU A 109 -2.05 5.83 6.22
CA GLU A 109 -0.66 5.65 6.65
C GLU A 109 0.08 4.63 5.78
N VAL A 110 -0.58 3.52 5.43
CA VAL A 110 0.00 2.51 4.51
C VAL A 110 0.43 3.17 3.21
N LEU A 111 -0.45 3.96 2.59
CA LEU A 111 -0.12 4.61 1.32
C LEU A 111 1.00 5.63 1.46
N CYS A 112 1.03 6.39 2.55
CA CYS A 112 2.11 7.35 2.78
C CYS A 112 3.47 6.65 2.89
N LEU A 113 3.53 5.51 3.54
CA LEU A 113 4.77 4.74 3.68
C LEU A 113 5.16 4.06 2.37
N VAL A 114 4.20 3.48 1.66
CA VAL A 114 4.46 2.84 0.36
C VAL A 114 5.00 3.84 -0.65
N LYS A 115 4.46 5.05 -0.65
CA LYS A 115 4.93 6.14 -1.51
C LYS A 115 6.44 6.34 -1.39
N ASP A 116 6.97 6.27 -0.19
CA ASP A 116 8.39 6.47 0.10
C ASP A 116 9.15 5.15 0.28
N LYS A 117 8.52 4.00 0.01
CA LYS A 117 9.11 2.67 0.16
C LYS A 117 9.58 2.38 1.59
N LYS A 118 8.80 2.84 2.58
CA LYS A 118 9.15 2.74 4.00
C LYS A 118 8.22 1.83 4.80
N LEU A 119 7.46 0.97 4.14
CA LEU A 119 6.52 0.09 4.81
C LEU A 119 7.21 -0.79 5.86
N GLY A 120 8.41 -1.29 5.55
CA GLY A 120 9.18 -2.14 6.45
C GLY A 120 9.66 -1.44 7.72
N LYS A 121 9.59 -0.12 7.79
CA LYS A 121 9.93 0.63 9.00
C LYS A 121 8.79 0.63 10.02
N ARG A 122 7.56 0.43 9.57
CA ARG A 122 6.38 0.42 10.42
C ARG A 122 5.94 -1.00 10.75
N TRP A 123 5.99 -1.89 9.77
CA TRP A 123 5.59 -3.28 9.92
C TRP A 123 6.74 -4.20 9.54
N LYS A 124 6.96 -5.24 10.33
CA LYS A 124 8.10 -6.17 10.15
C LYS A 124 7.83 -7.17 9.04
N ILE A 125 7.89 -6.69 7.81
CA ILE A 125 7.70 -7.49 6.60
C ILE A 125 8.88 -7.19 5.67
N THR A 126 9.50 -8.23 5.11
CA THR A 126 10.63 -8.08 4.19
C THR A 126 10.24 -8.48 2.78
N LYS A 127 11.01 -8.01 1.80
CA LYS A 127 10.82 -8.41 0.40
C LYS A 127 10.91 -9.94 0.24
N GLN A 128 11.87 -10.57 0.93
CA GLN A 128 12.03 -12.03 0.86
C GLN A 128 10.76 -12.74 1.34
N CYS A 129 10.14 -12.26 2.42
CA CYS A 129 8.89 -12.81 2.91
C CYS A 129 7.78 -12.74 1.86
N VAL A 130 7.68 -11.60 1.18
CA VAL A 130 6.68 -11.39 0.12
C VAL A 130 6.98 -12.30 -1.08
N GLU A 131 8.25 -12.44 -1.46
CA GLU A 131 8.65 -13.32 -2.57
C GLU A 131 8.24 -14.77 -2.31
N GLU A 132 8.42 -15.24 -1.10
CA GLU A 132 8.06 -16.60 -0.73
C GLU A 132 6.56 -16.81 -0.60
N ALA A 133 5.85 -15.78 -0.12
CA ALA A 133 4.39 -15.83 -0.01
C ALA A 133 3.71 -15.83 -1.38
N PHE A 134 4.26 -15.08 -2.33
CA PHE A 134 3.68 -14.87 -3.65
C PHE A 134 4.71 -15.14 -4.74
N PRO A 135 5.08 -16.41 -5.00
CA PRO A 135 6.13 -16.72 -5.98
C PRO A 135 5.77 -16.34 -7.41
N GLN A 136 4.51 -16.06 -7.69
CA GLN A 136 4.04 -15.64 -9.02
C GLN A 136 4.41 -14.20 -9.35
N ILE A 137 4.80 -13.39 -8.38
CA ILE A 137 5.17 -11.98 -8.62
C ILE A 137 6.50 -11.93 -9.35
N LYS A 138 6.53 -11.18 -10.44
CA LYS A 138 7.76 -10.91 -11.20
C LYS A 138 8.32 -9.57 -10.77
N TRP A 139 9.52 -9.59 -10.22
CA TRP A 139 10.18 -8.41 -9.67
C TRP A 139 11.09 -7.75 -10.71
N GLY A 140 11.15 -6.41 -10.66
CA GLY A 140 12.03 -5.63 -11.50
C GLY A 140 11.49 -5.38 -12.91
N GLY A 141 12.06 -4.37 -13.59
CA GLY A 141 11.71 -4.04 -14.97
C GLY A 141 10.26 -3.60 -15.15
N ARG A 142 9.59 -3.12 -14.09
CA ARG A 142 8.20 -2.71 -14.14
C ARG A 142 8.04 -1.23 -14.39
N SER A 143 7.08 -0.89 -15.25
CA SER A 143 6.38 0.37 -15.11
C SER A 143 4.98 0.04 -14.64
N TRP A 144 4.29 0.97 -14.03
CA TRP A 144 2.94 0.71 -13.57
C TRP A 144 1.99 0.66 -14.76
N ILE A 145 1.23 -0.41 -14.84
CA ILE A 145 0.23 -0.58 -15.90
C ILE A 145 -1.12 -0.83 -15.26
#